data_b35ff1e4fa337e802adaa6e50b3d6473
#
_entry.id   b35ff1e4fa337e802adaa6e50b3d6473
#
_cell.length_a   1.000
_cell.length_b   1.000
_cell.length_c   1.000
_cell.angle_alpha   90.00
_cell.angle_beta   90.00
_cell.angle_gamma   90.00
#
_symmetry.space_group_name_H-M   'P 1'
#
loop_
_entity.id
_entity.type
_entity.pdbx_description
1 polymer ?
#
loop_
_entity_poly.entity_id
_entity_poly.type
_entity_poly.pdbx_seq_one_letter_code
_entity_poly.pdbx_strand_id
1 'polypeptide(L)'
;MMPVMVMRGSAGTGKTTLAAAIVRALQSLEQQLVLMAPTGRAAKVFSLYAGSAAYTIHRRIYRQKSLEGGFELGYNNAHDTLFIVDEASMVSLNGEGRSLLDDLISFVYNGRNCRLMLIGDHAQLPPVGEEESPALMAAVLRSYGLHVYECTLNEVLRQSQESGILYNATKVRSLSPDPSPSREGSFNLPVTLPKILLDGFTDIHVVPGDELIETLASSYSKVGLDETMVVTRSNKRANIFNQGIRNQILGREEELTTGDQLMVVKNNYFWTKPESPDSEGSSLEFIANGDMAVVRKVRNVHEQYGFRFAEVTMTFPDYDDYELTATVLLDTLTSEAPALTRDQQEALYNKVLEDYADIPRKTDRMKALKEDRYYNALQVKYAYAATCHKAQGGQWAHIYVDQGYMTDDMLSADYLHWLYTAFTRATEQLYLINWPKTQIDNA
;
A
#
# COMPACT_ATOMS: atom_id res chain seq x y z
N MET A 1 -29.94 11.45 -8.77
CA MET A 1 -29.26 11.47 -7.47
C MET A 1 -28.13 10.45 -7.56
N MET A 2 -26.92 10.80 -7.19
CA MET A 2 -25.73 9.94 -7.26
C MET A 2 -25.51 9.26 -5.89
N PRO A 3 -25.93 8.01 -5.71
CA PRO A 3 -25.83 7.35 -4.41
C PRO A 3 -24.46 6.74 -4.18
N VAL A 4 -23.90 6.93 -3.00
CA VAL A 4 -22.69 6.25 -2.53
C VAL A 4 -22.98 5.56 -1.20
N MET A 5 -22.48 4.32 -1.04
CA MET A 5 -22.49 3.57 0.20
C MET A 5 -21.12 3.60 0.84
N VAL A 6 -21.04 3.96 2.11
CA VAL A 6 -19.82 3.88 2.92
C VAL A 6 -20.03 2.80 3.98
N MET A 7 -19.25 1.73 3.88
CA MET A 7 -19.22 0.65 4.88
C MET A 7 -17.94 0.75 5.69
N ARG A 8 -18.06 1.09 6.96
CA ARG A 8 -16.96 1.19 7.90
C ARG A 8 -16.93 -0.02 8.82
N GLY A 9 -15.74 -0.41 9.25
CA GLY A 9 -15.58 -1.42 10.29
C GLY A 9 -14.11 -1.57 10.66
N SER A 10 -13.85 -1.98 11.88
CA SER A 10 -12.49 -2.27 12.34
C SER A 10 -12.00 -3.65 11.91
N ALA A 11 -10.74 -3.95 12.21
CA ALA A 11 -10.22 -5.30 12.06
C ALA A 11 -11.06 -6.31 12.86
N GLY A 12 -11.28 -7.50 12.31
CA GLY A 12 -12.07 -8.55 12.94
C GLY A 12 -13.61 -8.36 12.90
N THR A 13 -14.14 -7.27 12.32
CA THR A 13 -15.59 -7.08 12.18
C THR A 13 -16.20 -7.76 10.94
N GLY A 14 -15.38 -8.45 10.15
CA GLY A 14 -15.86 -9.20 8.98
C GLY A 14 -16.15 -8.37 7.74
N LYS A 15 -15.57 -7.15 7.59
CA LYS A 15 -15.75 -6.30 6.40
C LYS A 15 -15.54 -7.06 5.09
N THR A 16 -14.41 -7.69 4.93
CA THR A 16 -14.03 -8.41 3.71
C THR A 16 -14.95 -9.61 3.47
N THR A 17 -15.34 -10.33 4.52
CA THR A 17 -16.28 -11.44 4.44
C THR A 17 -17.66 -10.98 3.99
N LEU A 18 -18.16 -9.87 4.57
CA LEU A 18 -19.44 -9.28 4.18
C LEU A 18 -19.40 -8.75 2.75
N ALA A 19 -18.30 -8.05 2.37
CA ALA A 19 -18.11 -7.58 1.00
C ALA A 19 -18.13 -8.75 0.00
N ALA A 20 -17.42 -9.84 0.29
CA ALA A 20 -17.45 -11.05 -0.52
C ALA A 20 -18.85 -11.68 -0.62
N ALA A 21 -19.62 -11.70 0.47
CA ALA A 21 -20.99 -12.19 0.46
C ALA A 21 -21.91 -11.29 -0.39
N ILE A 22 -21.76 -9.96 -0.30
CA ILE A 22 -22.48 -8.99 -1.12
C ILE A 22 -22.14 -9.21 -2.61
N VAL A 23 -20.87 -9.36 -2.94
CA VAL A 23 -20.42 -9.62 -4.33
C VAL A 23 -21.09 -10.88 -4.88
N ARG A 24 -21.02 -12.00 -4.16
CA ARG A 24 -21.63 -13.26 -4.60
C ARG A 24 -23.16 -13.15 -4.76
N ALA A 25 -23.82 -12.48 -3.82
CA ALA A 25 -25.28 -12.28 -3.89
C ALA A 25 -25.67 -11.42 -5.11
N LEU A 26 -24.94 -10.33 -5.37
CA LEU A 26 -25.21 -9.46 -6.50
C LEU A 26 -24.89 -10.12 -7.84
N GLN A 27 -23.84 -10.95 -7.90
CA GLN A 27 -23.54 -11.77 -9.09
C GLN A 27 -24.65 -12.77 -9.40
N SER A 28 -25.23 -13.40 -8.38
CA SER A 28 -26.37 -14.33 -8.58
C SER A 28 -27.63 -13.63 -9.11
N LEU A 29 -27.70 -12.29 -8.95
CA LEU A 29 -28.75 -11.43 -9.51
C LEU A 29 -28.33 -10.79 -10.85
N GLU A 30 -27.24 -11.26 -11.46
CA GLU A 30 -26.68 -10.74 -12.73
C GLU A 30 -26.35 -9.24 -12.70
N GLN A 31 -26.14 -8.67 -11.49
CA GLN A 31 -25.72 -7.27 -11.33
C GLN A 31 -24.27 -7.10 -11.83
N GLN A 32 -24.06 -6.12 -12.70
CA GLN A 32 -22.72 -5.76 -13.14
C GLN A 32 -21.90 -5.17 -11.97
N LEU A 33 -20.70 -5.72 -11.76
CA LEU A 33 -19.83 -5.34 -10.66
C LEU A 33 -18.42 -5.03 -11.18
N VAL A 34 -17.75 -4.05 -10.54
CA VAL A 34 -16.32 -3.78 -10.70
C VAL A 34 -15.71 -3.68 -9.31
N LEU A 35 -14.78 -4.60 -9.01
CA LEU A 35 -14.09 -4.65 -7.74
C LEU A 35 -12.75 -3.92 -7.86
N MET A 36 -12.45 -3.07 -6.88
CA MET A 36 -11.23 -2.25 -6.89
C MET A 36 -10.61 -2.15 -5.50
N ALA A 37 -9.31 -1.87 -5.47
CA ALA A 37 -8.57 -1.52 -4.27
C ALA A 37 -7.45 -0.51 -4.59
N PRO A 38 -6.88 0.21 -3.60
CA PRO A 38 -5.84 1.20 -3.85
C PRO A 38 -4.51 0.60 -4.33
N THR A 39 -4.16 -0.62 -3.90
CA THR A 39 -2.88 -1.28 -4.21
C THR A 39 -3.09 -2.65 -4.87
N GLY A 40 -2.05 -3.16 -5.57
CA GLY A 40 -2.07 -4.48 -6.21
C GLY A 40 -2.33 -5.61 -5.20
N ARG A 41 -1.62 -5.58 -4.05
CA ARG A 41 -1.81 -6.58 -3.00
C ARG A 41 -3.23 -6.55 -2.41
N ALA A 42 -3.77 -5.38 -2.12
CA ALA A 42 -5.16 -5.26 -1.64
C ALA A 42 -6.17 -5.77 -2.69
N ALA A 43 -5.95 -5.47 -3.97
CA ALA A 43 -6.79 -5.98 -5.06
C ALA A 43 -6.72 -7.51 -5.15
N LYS A 44 -5.52 -8.10 -5.04
CA LYS A 44 -5.35 -9.56 -5.01
C LYS A 44 -6.08 -10.20 -3.84
N VAL A 45 -5.92 -9.67 -2.63
CA VAL A 45 -6.62 -10.16 -1.42
C VAL A 45 -8.13 -10.05 -1.62
N PHE A 46 -8.63 -8.91 -2.11
CA PHE A 46 -10.06 -8.74 -2.37
C PHE A 46 -10.58 -9.72 -3.43
N SER A 47 -9.81 -9.94 -4.50
CA SER A 47 -10.15 -10.93 -5.55
C SER A 47 -10.29 -12.33 -4.99
N LEU A 48 -9.36 -12.78 -4.14
CA LEU A 48 -9.39 -14.09 -3.51
C LEU A 48 -10.63 -14.30 -2.64
N TYR A 49 -10.97 -13.33 -1.79
CA TYR A 49 -12.14 -13.43 -0.92
C TYR A 49 -13.46 -13.32 -1.69
N ALA A 50 -13.53 -12.46 -2.68
CA ALA A 50 -14.73 -12.26 -3.49
C ALA A 50 -14.97 -13.39 -4.51
N GLY A 51 -13.93 -14.16 -4.86
CA GLY A 51 -13.98 -15.15 -5.93
C GLY A 51 -14.20 -14.51 -7.31
N SER A 52 -13.74 -13.26 -7.49
CA SER A 52 -13.96 -12.46 -8.69
C SER A 52 -12.79 -11.49 -8.89
N ALA A 53 -12.44 -11.19 -10.15
CA ALA A 53 -11.33 -10.31 -10.45
C ALA A 53 -11.50 -8.92 -9.83
N ALA A 54 -10.49 -8.46 -9.10
CA ALA A 54 -10.40 -7.10 -8.58
C ALA A 54 -9.17 -6.41 -9.18
N TYR A 55 -9.24 -5.10 -9.35
CA TYR A 55 -8.23 -4.28 -10.00
C TYR A 55 -7.77 -3.16 -9.09
N THR A 56 -6.58 -2.61 -9.32
CA THR A 56 -6.25 -1.36 -8.67
C THR A 56 -7.14 -0.23 -9.21
N ILE A 57 -7.45 0.77 -8.35
CA ILE A 57 -8.22 1.95 -8.78
C ILE A 57 -7.55 2.56 -10.00
N HIS A 58 -6.24 2.78 -9.95
CA HIS A 58 -5.47 3.37 -11.05
C HIS A 58 -5.64 2.61 -12.36
N ARG A 59 -5.52 1.29 -12.35
CA ARG A 59 -5.71 0.45 -13.53
C ARG A 59 -7.10 0.59 -14.14
N ARG A 60 -8.11 0.81 -13.30
CA ARG A 60 -9.50 0.85 -13.77
C ARG A 60 -9.92 2.21 -14.31
N ILE A 61 -9.46 3.30 -13.70
CA ILE A 61 -9.96 4.64 -14.01
C ILE A 61 -9.07 5.44 -14.97
N TYR A 62 -7.78 5.14 -15.05
CA TYR A 62 -6.88 5.87 -15.94
C TYR A 62 -6.61 5.13 -17.24
N ARG A 63 -6.33 5.91 -18.30
CA ARG A 63 -5.91 5.45 -19.61
C ARG A 63 -4.66 6.21 -20.04
N GLN A 64 -3.76 5.54 -20.72
CA GLN A 64 -2.62 6.20 -21.36
C GLN A 64 -3.11 6.93 -22.62
N LYS A 65 -2.95 8.24 -22.69
CA LYS A 65 -3.53 9.08 -23.76
C LYS A 65 -2.80 9.00 -25.10
N SER A 66 -1.56 8.70 -25.15
CA SER A 66 -0.68 8.49 -26.30
C SER A 66 0.75 8.40 -25.83
N LEU A 67 1.68 8.12 -26.74
CA LEU A 67 3.12 8.17 -26.44
C LEU A 67 3.62 9.52 -25.91
N GLU A 68 2.85 10.60 -26.08
CA GLU A 68 3.22 11.98 -25.71
C GLU A 68 2.52 12.51 -24.44
N GLY A 69 1.43 11.89 -24.01
CA GLY A 69 0.61 12.33 -22.89
C GLY A 69 0.76 11.48 -21.64
N GLY A 70 0.68 12.11 -20.48
CA GLY A 70 0.51 11.42 -19.19
C GLY A 70 -0.82 10.64 -19.15
N PHE A 71 -1.12 10.06 -17.99
CA PHE A 71 -2.41 9.40 -17.74
C PHE A 71 -3.51 10.44 -17.68
N GLU A 72 -4.60 10.14 -18.36
CA GLU A 72 -5.85 10.87 -18.24
C GLU A 72 -6.93 9.95 -17.69
N LEU A 73 -7.90 10.56 -17.06
CA LEU A 73 -9.09 9.86 -16.62
C LEU A 73 -9.76 9.22 -17.84
N GLY A 74 -9.92 7.90 -17.78
CA GLY A 74 -10.57 7.14 -18.84
C GLY A 74 -12.06 7.49 -18.96
N TYR A 75 -12.65 7.20 -20.09
CA TYR A 75 -14.10 7.29 -20.25
C TYR A 75 -14.77 6.05 -19.64
N ASN A 76 -15.76 6.24 -18.79
CA ASN A 76 -16.53 5.13 -18.22
C ASN A 76 -17.68 4.71 -19.12
N ASN A 77 -17.49 3.61 -19.86
CA ASN A 77 -18.53 3.02 -20.71
C ASN A 77 -19.50 2.09 -19.95
N ALA A 78 -19.31 1.91 -18.64
CA ALA A 78 -20.14 1.03 -17.85
C ALA A 78 -21.56 1.61 -17.67
N HIS A 79 -22.52 0.72 -17.60
CA HIS A 79 -23.92 1.04 -17.30
C HIS A 79 -24.48 0.09 -16.26
N ASP A 80 -25.38 0.57 -15.42
CA ASP A 80 -26.03 -0.23 -14.37
C ASP A 80 -25.05 -1.00 -13.48
N THR A 81 -23.85 -0.42 -13.26
CA THR A 81 -22.71 -1.09 -12.62
C THR A 81 -22.49 -0.55 -11.20
N LEU A 82 -22.26 -1.46 -10.26
CA LEU A 82 -21.78 -1.12 -8.92
C LEU A 82 -20.26 -1.26 -8.86
N PHE A 83 -19.60 -0.16 -8.55
CA PHE A 83 -18.16 -0.12 -8.27
C PHE A 83 -17.96 -0.30 -6.76
N ILE A 84 -17.16 -1.29 -6.37
CA ILE A 84 -16.83 -1.56 -4.96
C ILE A 84 -15.36 -1.34 -4.76
N VAL A 85 -15.00 -0.48 -3.81
CA VAL A 85 -13.61 -0.18 -3.44
C VAL A 85 -13.37 -0.68 -2.02
N ASP A 86 -12.51 -1.69 -1.87
CA ASP A 86 -12.01 -2.11 -0.56
C ASP A 86 -10.77 -1.29 -0.18
N GLU A 87 -10.40 -1.24 1.10
CA GLU A 87 -9.33 -0.42 1.67
C GLU A 87 -9.42 1.06 1.28
N ALA A 88 -10.65 1.59 1.19
CA ALA A 88 -10.92 2.96 0.79
C ALA A 88 -10.30 4.02 1.73
N SER A 89 -9.89 3.62 2.95
CA SER A 89 -9.13 4.47 3.89
C SER A 89 -7.82 5.03 3.30
N MET A 90 -7.26 4.38 2.26
CA MET A 90 -6.04 4.83 1.58
C MET A 90 -6.29 5.80 0.41
N VAL A 91 -7.54 6.07 0.05
CA VAL A 91 -7.88 6.93 -1.09
C VAL A 91 -7.75 8.40 -0.69
N SER A 92 -6.74 9.07 -1.24
CA SER A 92 -6.35 10.43 -0.89
C SER A 92 -7.18 11.50 -1.63
N LEU A 93 -7.38 12.63 -0.95
CA LEU A 93 -7.87 13.87 -1.53
C LEU A 93 -6.71 14.81 -1.94
N ASN A 94 -5.48 14.53 -1.49
CA ASN A 94 -4.30 15.29 -1.84
C ASN A 94 -3.68 14.81 -3.15
N GLY A 95 -3.36 15.75 -4.08
CA GLY A 95 -2.71 15.47 -5.35
C GLY A 95 -2.29 16.75 -6.07
N GLU A 96 -1.25 16.69 -6.89
CA GLU A 96 -0.85 17.80 -7.75
C GLU A 96 -1.90 17.97 -8.89
N GLY A 97 -2.88 18.84 -8.68
CA GLY A 97 -3.90 19.23 -9.65
C GLY A 97 -5.23 18.47 -9.54
N ARG A 98 -5.24 17.17 -9.36
CA ARG A 98 -6.43 16.33 -9.10
C ARG A 98 -6.09 15.23 -8.11
N SER A 99 -7.05 14.88 -7.26
CA SER A 99 -6.89 13.82 -6.29
C SER A 99 -7.40 12.48 -6.83
N LEU A 100 -6.94 11.38 -6.25
CA LEU A 100 -7.44 10.04 -6.59
C LEU A 100 -8.94 9.92 -6.28
N LEU A 101 -9.42 10.56 -5.20
CA LEU A 101 -10.84 10.57 -4.84
C LEU A 101 -11.68 11.36 -5.86
N ASP A 102 -11.20 12.54 -6.30
CA ASP A 102 -11.87 13.34 -7.36
C ASP A 102 -12.04 12.52 -8.65
N ASP A 103 -10.96 11.89 -9.07
CA ASP A 103 -10.93 11.12 -10.31
C ASP A 103 -11.79 9.86 -10.22
N LEU A 104 -11.78 9.16 -9.08
CA LEU A 104 -12.63 8.00 -8.83
C LEU A 104 -14.12 8.37 -8.91
N ILE A 105 -14.54 9.43 -8.20
CA ILE A 105 -15.91 9.91 -8.21
C ILE A 105 -16.33 10.34 -9.62
N SER A 106 -15.49 11.14 -10.28
CA SER A 106 -15.74 11.60 -11.65
C SER A 106 -15.88 10.43 -12.62
N PHE A 107 -14.99 9.44 -12.53
CA PHE A 107 -15.04 8.26 -13.39
C PHE A 107 -16.34 7.46 -13.19
N VAL A 108 -16.66 7.11 -11.94
CA VAL A 108 -17.82 6.27 -11.64
C VAL A 108 -19.11 6.93 -12.12
N TYR A 109 -19.31 8.20 -11.81
CA TYR A 109 -20.58 8.88 -12.11
C TYR A 109 -20.65 9.47 -13.53
N ASN A 110 -19.58 9.40 -14.33
CA ASN A 110 -19.65 9.59 -15.79
C ASN A 110 -20.30 8.38 -16.50
N GLY A 111 -20.34 7.21 -15.85
CA GLY A 111 -21.06 6.05 -16.35
C GLY A 111 -22.58 6.18 -16.15
N ARG A 112 -23.34 5.47 -16.98
CA ARG A 112 -24.82 5.52 -16.93
C ARG A 112 -25.36 4.64 -15.79
N ASN A 113 -26.06 5.25 -14.82
CA ASN A 113 -26.65 4.56 -13.66
C ASN A 113 -25.62 3.74 -12.85
N CYS A 114 -24.38 4.26 -12.76
CA CYS A 114 -23.33 3.65 -11.96
C CYS A 114 -23.44 4.09 -10.50
N ARG A 115 -22.98 3.24 -9.60
CA ARG A 115 -23.03 3.44 -8.14
C ARG A 115 -21.68 3.11 -7.55
N LEU A 116 -21.38 3.69 -6.39
CA LEU A 116 -20.11 3.50 -5.68
C LEU A 116 -20.37 2.95 -4.27
N MET A 117 -19.57 1.96 -3.87
CA MET A 117 -19.48 1.46 -2.51
C MET A 117 -18.03 1.56 -2.05
N LEU A 118 -17.80 2.24 -0.94
CA LEU A 118 -16.50 2.43 -0.31
C LEU A 118 -16.45 1.64 0.98
N ILE A 119 -15.47 0.77 1.12
CA ILE A 119 -15.28 -0.11 2.27
C ILE A 119 -13.94 0.23 2.90
N GLY A 120 -13.89 0.46 4.20
CA GLY A 120 -12.63 0.79 4.87
C GLY A 120 -12.72 0.81 6.38
N ASP A 121 -11.60 1.16 6.97
CA ASP A 121 -11.39 1.24 8.40
C ASP A 121 -10.80 2.61 8.76
N HIS A 122 -11.59 3.44 9.42
CA HIS A 122 -11.18 4.80 9.83
C HIS A 122 -10.14 4.81 10.96
N ALA A 123 -9.94 3.68 11.65
CA ALA A 123 -8.91 3.55 12.68
C ALA A 123 -7.51 3.25 12.10
N GLN A 124 -7.43 2.86 10.81
CA GLN A 124 -6.16 2.73 10.11
C GLN A 124 -5.54 4.10 9.83
N LEU A 125 -4.24 4.09 9.47
CA LEU A 125 -3.56 5.29 9.02
C LEU A 125 -4.31 5.96 7.86
N PRO A 126 -4.60 7.25 7.94
CA PRO A 126 -5.09 8.01 6.80
C PRO A 126 -4.00 8.14 5.71
N PRO A 127 -4.36 8.62 4.50
CA PRO A 127 -3.39 8.93 3.48
C PRO A 127 -2.35 9.96 3.97
N VAL A 128 -1.13 9.87 3.42
CA VAL A 128 -0.03 10.75 3.84
C VAL A 128 -0.40 12.23 3.68
N GLY A 129 -0.26 12.99 4.77
CA GLY A 129 -0.58 14.42 4.81
C GLY A 129 -2.06 14.74 5.05
N GLU A 130 -2.87 13.74 5.39
CA GLU A 130 -4.27 13.90 5.79
C GLU A 130 -4.46 13.44 7.23
N GLU A 131 -5.33 14.11 7.97
CA GLU A 131 -5.64 13.78 9.38
C GLU A 131 -6.66 12.64 9.47
N GLU A 132 -7.52 12.51 8.47
CA GLU A 132 -8.58 11.50 8.38
C GLU A 132 -8.64 10.92 6.95
N SER A 133 -9.36 9.82 6.78
CA SER A 133 -9.56 9.18 5.48
C SER A 133 -10.73 9.82 4.72
N PRO A 134 -10.50 10.72 3.75
CA PRO A 134 -11.54 11.52 3.12
C PRO A 134 -12.60 10.69 2.39
N ALA A 135 -12.21 9.57 1.80
CA ALA A 135 -13.14 8.65 1.13
C ALA A 135 -14.15 7.97 2.08
N LEU A 136 -13.88 7.97 3.39
CA LEU A 136 -14.78 7.44 4.41
C LEU A 136 -15.59 8.53 5.12
N MET A 137 -15.36 9.81 4.81
CA MET A 137 -16.02 10.94 5.45
C MET A 137 -17.28 11.33 4.69
N ALA A 138 -18.45 11.17 5.31
CA ALA A 138 -19.73 11.52 4.69
C ALA A 138 -19.80 13.01 4.31
N ALA A 139 -19.21 13.90 5.11
CA ALA A 139 -19.19 15.35 4.83
C ALA A 139 -18.42 15.63 3.52
N VAL A 140 -17.26 15.01 3.32
CA VAL A 140 -16.47 15.13 2.09
C VAL A 140 -17.25 14.61 0.89
N LEU A 141 -17.85 13.42 0.99
CA LEU A 141 -18.61 12.84 -0.12
C LEU A 141 -19.87 13.66 -0.46
N ARG A 142 -20.54 14.24 0.53
CA ARG A 142 -21.67 15.16 0.29
C ARG A 142 -21.28 16.44 -0.42
N SER A 143 -20.05 16.94 -0.24
CA SER A 143 -19.55 18.13 -0.96
C SER A 143 -19.45 17.91 -2.48
N TYR A 144 -19.35 16.66 -2.94
CA TYR A 144 -19.46 16.27 -4.35
C TYR A 144 -20.92 16.15 -4.86
N GLY A 145 -21.90 16.49 -4.05
CA GLY A 145 -23.33 16.32 -4.38
C GLY A 145 -23.81 14.88 -4.31
N LEU A 146 -23.07 13.99 -3.63
CA LEU A 146 -23.44 12.61 -3.47
C LEU A 146 -24.48 12.41 -2.35
N HIS A 147 -25.37 11.47 -2.54
CA HIS A 147 -26.26 10.99 -1.47
C HIS A 147 -25.59 9.82 -0.75
N VAL A 148 -25.17 10.06 0.49
CA VAL A 148 -24.33 9.13 1.26
C VAL A 148 -25.20 8.26 2.15
N TYR A 149 -25.10 6.95 1.98
CA TYR A 149 -25.58 5.92 2.88
C TYR A 149 -24.43 5.40 3.71
N GLU A 150 -24.59 5.29 5.02
CA GLU A 150 -23.54 4.86 5.94
C GLU A 150 -23.95 3.58 6.66
N CYS A 151 -23.00 2.65 6.75
CA CYS A 151 -23.14 1.43 7.56
C CYS A 151 -21.84 1.24 8.35
N THR A 152 -21.95 0.94 9.64
CA THR A 152 -20.80 0.68 10.49
C THR A 152 -20.91 -0.69 11.13
N LEU A 153 -19.87 -1.52 10.95
CA LEU A 153 -19.74 -2.82 11.59
C LEU A 153 -19.00 -2.62 12.93
N ASN A 154 -19.73 -2.72 14.01
CA ASN A 154 -19.20 -2.44 15.35
C ASN A 154 -18.81 -3.70 16.13
N GLU A 155 -19.38 -4.85 15.79
CA GLU A 155 -19.16 -6.09 16.52
C GLU A 155 -17.94 -6.83 15.99
N VAL A 156 -16.99 -7.10 16.88
CA VAL A 156 -15.85 -7.96 16.61
C VAL A 156 -16.33 -9.41 16.75
N LEU A 157 -16.13 -10.23 15.72
CA LEU A 157 -16.62 -11.62 15.70
C LEU A 157 -15.93 -12.44 16.80
N ARG A 158 -16.65 -13.43 17.38
CA ARG A 158 -16.20 -14.24 18.55
C ARG A 158 -14.84 -14.91 18.35
N GLN A 159 -14.48 -15.33 17.14
CA GLN A 159 -13.15 -15.90 16.85
C GLN A 159 -11.98 -14.94 17.10
N SER A 160 -12.26 -13.64 17.16
CA SER A 160 -11.25 -12.63 17.48
C SER A 160 -10.97 -12.46 18.98
N GLN A 161 -11.77 -13.06 19.85
CA GLN A 161 -11.55 -13.00 21.31
C GLN A 161 -10.40 -13.92 21.76
N GLU A 162 -10.01 -14.90 20.94
CA GLU A 162 -8.87 -15.78 21.18
C GLU A 162 -7.56 -15.22 20.58
N SER A 163 -7.64 -14.13 19.79
CA SER A 163 -6.49 -13.49 19.17
C SER A 163 -6.00 -12.31 19.99
N GLY A 164 -4.76 -12.39 20.45
CA GLY A 164 -4.05 -11.29 21.11
C GLY A 164 -3.79 -10.11 20.16
N ILE A 165 -3.59 -10.39 18.88
CA ILE A 165 -3.45 -9.36 17.82
C ILE A 165 -4.71 -8.49 17.78
N LEU A 166 -5.89 -9.10 17.61
CA LEU A 166 -7.16 -8.38 17.51
C LEU A 166 -7.60 -7.76 18.83
N TYR A 167 -7.34 -8.43 19.97
CA TYR A 167 -7.59 -7.87 21.28
C TYR A 167 -6.84 -6.56 21.49
N ASN A 168 -5.52 -6.58 21.28
CA ASN A 168 -4.69 -5.39 21.47
C ASN A 168 -4.97 -4.30 20.41
N ALA A 169 -5.22 -4.67 19.15
CA ALA A 169 -5.64 -3.72 18.12
C ALA A 169 -6.95 -3.02 18.52
N THR A 170 -7.93 -3.76 19.07
CA THR A 170 -9.20 -3.18 19.53
C THR A 170 -8.98 -2.26 20.73
N LYS A 171 -8.10 -2.63 21.67
CA LYS A 171 -7.71 -1.79 22.81
C LYS A 171 -7.07 -0.48 22.32
N VAL A 172 -6.10 -0.54 21.40
CA VAL A 172 -5.45 0.64 20.81
C VAL A 172 -6.46 1.53 20.09
N ARG A 173 -7.35 0.95 19.29
CA ARG A 173 -8.41 1.68 18.59
C ARG A 173 -9.32 2.43 19.56
N SER A 174 -9.68 1.84 20.69
CA SER A 174 -10.55 2.49 21.69
C SER A 174 -9.94 3.76 22.30
N LEU A 175 -8.63 3.93 22.15
CA LEU A 175 -7.86 5.09 22.58
C LEU A 175 -7.67 6.14 21.47
N SER A 176 -8.04 5.82 20.22
CA SER A 176 -7.98 6.78 19.11
C SER A 176 -9.22 7.67 19.08
N PRO A 177 -9.09 8.92 18.59
CA PRO A 177 -10.25 9.77 18.34
C PRO A 177 -11.22 9.07 17.37
N ASP A 178 -12.51 9.04 17.73
CA ASP A 178 -13.55 8.54 16.83
C ASP A 178 -14.16 9.75 16.09
N PRO A 179 -14.03 9.85 14.76
CA PRO A 179 -14.59 10.95 13.99
C PRO A 179 -16.12 10.88 13.85
N SER A 180 -16.79 9.93 14.51
CA SER A 180 -18.26 9.82 14.44
C SER A 180 -18.95 11.03 15.06
N PRO A 181 -19.92 11.67 14.36
CA PRO A 181 -20.63 12.85 14.85
C PRO A 181 -21.51 12.60 16.10
N SER A 182 -21.55 11.37 16.60
CA SER A 182 -22.32 11.00 17.79
C SER A 182 -21.61 11.25 19.13
N ARG A 183 -20.33 11.66 19.10
CA ARG A 183 -19.59 12.07 20.31
C ARG A 183 -19.19 13.54 20.24
N GLU A 184 -20.11 14.44 20.57
CA GLU A 184 -19.81 15.81 20.99
C GLU A 184 -19.12 15.75 22.38
N GLY A 185 -17.82 15.59 22.38
CA GLY A 185 -16.99 15.68 23.58
C GLY A 185 -15.54 15.81 23.16
N SER A 186 -14.81 16.71 23.84
CA SER A 186 -13.35 16.81 23.65
C SER A 186 -12.73 15.45 23.90
N PHE A 187 -12.17 14.82 22.85
CA PHE A 187 -11.43 13.59 23.00
C PHE A 187 -10.09 13.90 23.66
N ASN A 188 -9.90 13.42 24.87
CA ASN A 188 -8.61 13.52 25.54
C ASN A 188 -7.80 12.27 25.24
N LEU A 189 -6.65 12.44 24.56
CA LEU A 189 -5.67 11.35 24.43
C LEU A 189 -5.29 10.82 25.81
N PRO A 190 -5.03 9.49 25.93
CA PRO A 190 -4.51 8.94 27.17
C PRO A 190 -3.18 9.62 27.52
N VAL A 191 -2.87 9.70 28.80
CA VAL A 191 -1.64 10.34 29.31
C VAL A 191 -0.42 9.43 29.10
N THR A 192 -0.64 8.12 28.93
CA THR A 192 0.42 7.12 28.81
C THR A 192 0.23 6.27 27.55
N LEU A 193 1.36 5.74 27.05
CA LEU A 193 1.35 4.80 25.93
C LEU A 193 0.49 3.56 26.22
N PRO A 194 -0.16 3.00 25.19
CA PRO A 194 -0.96 1.78 25.35
C PRO A 194 -0.14 0.63 25.93
N LYS A 195 -0.70 -0.08 26.91
CA LYS A 195 -0.13 -1.33 27.39
C LYS A 195 -0.68 -2.50 26.60
N ILE A 196 0.20 -3.39 26.16
CA ILE A 196 -0.09 -4.56 25.36
C ILE A 196 -0.22 -5.78 26.25
N LEU A 197 -1.34 -6.49 26.16
CA LEU A 197 -1.58 -7.74 26.87
C LEU A 197 -1.04 -8.90 26.05
N LEU A 198 -0.12 -9.68 26.67
CA LEU A 198 0.47 -10.87 26.03
C LEU A 198 -0.09 -12.16 26.64
N ASP A 199 -0.37 -12.13 27.96
CA ASP A 199 -0.78 -13.32 28.69
C ASP A 199 -2.12 -13.87 28.17
N GLY A 200 -2.16 -15.19 27.95
CA GLY A 200 -3.33 -15.89 27.44
C GLY A 200 -3.40 -15.97 25.92
N PHE A 201 -2.47 -15.36 25.18
CA PHE A 201 -2.45 -15.37 23.71
C PHE A 201 -1.20 -16.09 23.16
N THR A 202 -1.37 -16.78 22.04
CA THR A 202 -0.31 -17.53 21.35
C THR A 202 0.13 -16.89 20.02
N ASP A 203 -0.52 -15.79 19.64
CA ASP A 203 -0.32 -15.12 18.37
C ASP A 203 0.39 -13.76 18.48
N ILE A 204 0.81 -13.37 19.71
CA ILE A 204 1.54 -12.13 19.98
C ILE A 204 2.71 -12.35 20.93
N HIS A 205 3.90 -11.87 20.54
CA HIS A 205 5.15 -12.10 21.27
C HIS A 205 6.01 -10.85 21.34
N VAL A 206 6.83 -10.74 22.38
CA VAL A 206 7.94 -9.77 22.43
C VAL A 206 9.22 -10.49 22.02
N VAL A 207 9.98 -9.88 21.11
CA VAL A 207 11.27 -10.39 20.63
C VAL A 207 12.37 -9.44 21.08
N PRO A 208 13.26 -9.86 21.98
CA PRO A 208 14.47 -9.12 22.31
C PRO A 208 15.39 -8.97 21.09
N GLY A 209 16.21 -7.90 21.07
CA GLY A 209 17.06 -7.62 19.91
C GLY A 209 18.12 -8.68 19.63
N ASP A 210 18.60 -9.37 20.65
CA ASP A 210 19.55 -10.48 20.56
C ASP A 210 18.94 -11.77 19.98
N GLU A 211 17.62 -11.97 20.11
CA GLU A 211 16.89 -13.11 19.54
C GLU A 211 16.27 -12.82 18.17
N LEU A 212 16.34 -11.57 17.72
CA LEU A 212 15.61 -11.11 16.52
C LEU A 212 16.02 -11.86 15.24
N ILE A 213 17.33 -12.05 15.04
CA ILE A 213 17.86 -12.71 13.83
C ILE A 213 17.38 -14.15 13.74
N GLU A 214 17.43 -14.89 14.84
CA GLU A 214 16.97 -16.28 14.93
C GLU A 214 15.46 -16.38 14.73
N THR A 215 14.70 -15.49 15.36
CA THR A 215 13.23 -15.46 15.23
C THR A 215 12.78 -15.13 13.82
N LEU A 216 13.41 -14.15 13.14
CA LEU A 216 13.16 -13.83 11.74
C LEU A 216 13.52 -15.00 10.80
N ALA A 217 14.69 -15.63 11.02
CA ALA A 217 15.10 -16.81 10.24
C ALA A 217 14.10 -17.96 10.41
N SER A 218 13.58 -18.17 11.62
CA SER A 218 12.53 -19.14 11.91
C SER A 218 11.23 -18.82 11.16
N SER A 219 10.81 -17.54 11.13
CA SER A 219 9.63 -17.11 10.39
C SER A 219 9.80 -17.35 8.89
N TYR A 220 10.94 -16.97 8.32
CA TYR A 220 11.22 -17.24 6.89
C TYR A 220 11.21 -18.72 6.54
N SER A 221 11.66 -19.57 7.48
CA SER A 221 11.61 -21.03 7.28
C SER A 221 10.19 -21.59 7.38
N LYS A 222 9.31 -20.98 8.20
CA LYS A 222 7.95 -21.49 8.46
C LYS A 222 6.94 -21.02 7.40
N VAL A 223 6.94 -19.74 7.07
CA VAL A 223 5.91 -19.12 6.23
C VAL A 223 6.48 -18.52 4.94
N GLY A 224 7.79 -18.37 4.82
CA GLY A 224 8.45 -17.78 3.66
C GLY A 224 8.77 -16.29 3.81
N LEU A 225 9.60 -15.81 2.87
CA LEU A 225 10.01 -14.39 2.81
C LEU A 225 8.86 -13.48 2.43
N ASP A 226 7.96 -13.94 1.58
CA ASP A 226 6.80 -13.22 1.05
C ASP A 226 5.66 -13.07 2.06
N GLU A 227 5.62 -13.95 3.08
CA GLU A 227 4.64 -13.93 4.17
C GLU A 227 5.20 -13.41 5.50
N THR A 228 6.39 -12.79 5.47
CA THR A 228 7.02 -12.18 6.66
C THR A 228 7.44 -10.75 6.36
N MET A 229 7.02 -9.78 7.21
CA MET A 229 7.34 -8.37 7.02
C MET A 229 7.74 -7.70 8.33
N VAL A 230 8.74 -6.82 8.29
CA VAL A 230 9.07 -5.92 9.39
C VAL A 230 8.45 -4.55 9.14
N VAL A 231 7.61 -4.09 10.06
CA VAL A 231 6.91 -2.79 9.96
C VAL A 231 7.58 -1.78 10.88
N THR A 232 7.97 -0.64 10.32
CA THR A 232 8.70 0.42 11.03
C THR A 232 8.02 1.78 10.93
N ARG A 233 8.49 2.76 11.72
CA ARG A 233 8.00 4.14 11.68
C ARG A 233 8.71 5.04 10.65
N SER A 234 9.89 4.64 10.15
CA SER A 234 10.66 5.47 9.23
C SER A 234 11.41 4.64 8.20
N ASN A 235 11.69 5.24 7.04
CA ASN A 235 12.52 4.62 6.00
C ASN A 235 13.95 4.32 6.51
N LYS A 236 14.50 5.17 7.39
CA LYS A 236 15.80 4.94 8.02
C LYS A 236 15.82 3.62 8.79
N ARG A 237 14.80 3.37 9.63
CA ARG A 237 14.68 2.12 10.37
C ARG A 237 14.45 0.93 9.43
N ALA A 238 13.58 1.08 8.44
CA ALA A 238 13.36 0.04 7.44
C ALA A 238 14.67 -0.32 6.70
N ASN A 239 15.48 0.65 6.32
CA ASN A 239 16.77 0.39 5.67
C ASN A 239 17.74 -0.40 6.57
N ILE A 240 17.78 -0.09 7.88
CA ILE A 240 18.62 -0.83 8.84
C ILE A 240 18.19 -2.30 8.89
N PHE A 241 16.87 -2.57 9.01
CA PHE A 241 16.35 -3.93 9.01
C PHE A 241 16.59 -4.64 7.68
N ASN A 242 16.35 -3.98 6.56
CA ASN A 242 16.59 -4.53 5.21
C ASN A 242 18.05 -4.97 5.04
N GLN A 243 19.01 -4.14 5.44
CA GLN A 243 20.43 -4.47 5.38
C GLN A 243 20.79 -5.61 6.34
N GLY A 244 20.29 -5.55 7.58
CA GLY A 244 20.53 -6.60 8.58
C GLY A 244 20.00 -7.96 8.11
N ILE A 245 18.78 -8.01 7.58
CA ILE A 245 18.16 -9.22 7.05
C ILE A 245 18.97 -9.77 5.87
N ARG A 246 19.33 -8.92 4.89
CA ARG A 246 20.11 -9.33 3.73
C ARG A 246 21.47 -9.90 4.12
N ASN A 247 22.19 -9.22 4.99
CA ASN A 247 23.56 -9.61 5.34
C ASN A 247 23.58 -10.78 6.32
N GLN A 248 22.79 -10.74 7.40
CA GLN A 248 22.91 -11.68 8.52
C GLN A 248 22.06 -12.92 8.37
N ILE A 249 20.90 -12.83 7.69
CA ILE A 249 19.98 -13.96 7.54
C ILE A 249 20.13 -14.57 6.16
N LEU A 250 20.17 -13.74 5.10
CA LEU A 250 20.15 -14.22 3.72
C LEU A 250 21.56 -14.38 3.10
N GLY A 251 22.62 -13.90 3.78
CA GLY A 251 24.00 -13.97 3.31
C GLY A 251 24.24 -13.22 1.99
N ARG A 252 23.50 -12.10 1.77
CA ARG A 252 23.56 -11.32 0.53
C ARG A 252 24.45 -10.10 0.73
N GLU A 253 25.62 -10.12 0.14
CA GLU A 253 26.63 -9.04 0.25
C GLU A 253 26.53 -8.03 -0.90
N GLU A 254 26.17 -8.48 -2.10
CA GLU A 254 26.01 -7.61 -3.27
C GLU A 254 24.85 -6.64 -3.09
N GLU A 255 24.92 -5.48 -3.74
CA GLU A 255 23.91 -4.44 -3.64
C GLU A 255 22.51 -4.90 -4.08
N LEU A 256 22.44 -5.72 -5.12
CA LEU A 256 21.20 -6.35 -5.59
C LEU A 256 21.50 -7.74 -6.14
N THR A 257 20.76 -8.74 -5.71
CA THR A 257 20.98 -10.12 -6.10
C THR A 257 19.66 -10.88 -6.38
N THR A 258 19.78 -11.99 -7.07
CA THR A 258 18.65 -12.90 -7.36
C THR A 258 17.94 -13.31 -6.06
N GLY A 259 16.63 -13.27 -6.07
CA GLY A 259 15.78 -13.57 -4.92
C GLY A 259 15.54 -12.37 -3.99
N ASP A 260 16.18 -11.21 -4.21
CA ASP A 260 15.85 -10.01 -3.44
C ASP A 260 14.39 -9.63 -3.64
N GLN A 261 13.75 -9.27 -2.53
CA GLN A 261 12.41 -8.70 -2.53
C GLN A 261 12.50 -7.19 -2.62
N LEU A 262 11.79 -6.63 -3.57
CA LEU A 262 11.73 -5.20 -3.84
C LEU A 262 10.30 -4.69 -3.72
N MET A 263 10.18 -3.42 -3.36
CA MET A 263 8.92 -2.66 -3.45
C MET A 263 9.14 -1.46 -4.35
N VAL A 264 8.29 -1.29 -5.33
CA VAL A 264 8.28 -0.10 -6.18
C VAL A 264 7.83 1.10 -5.36
N VAL A 265 8.54 2.23 -5.47
CA VAL A 265 8.27 3.41 -4.65
C VAL A 265 7.73 4.61 -5.43
N LYS A 266 7.58 4.45 -6.74
CA LYS A 266 6.98 5.44 -7.64
C LYS A 266 6.23 4.75 -8.77
N ASN A 267 5.02 5.22 -9.09
CA ASN A 267 4.28 4.71 -10.24
C ASN A 267 5.12 4.78 -11.52
N ASN A 268 5.12 3.73 -12.30
CA ASN A 268 5.82 3.65 -13.58
C ASN A 268 4.91 3.07 -14.66
N TYR A 269 4.87 3.78 -15.77
CA TYR A 269 3.98 3.49 -16.91
C TYR A 269 4.77 3.18 -18.19
N PHE A 270 6.09 3.23 -18.10
CA PHE A 270 6.95 3.09 -19.26
C PHE A 270 7.23 1.63 -19.60
N TRP A 271 7.52 0.80 -18.59
CA TRP A 271 8.01 -0.56 -18.79
C TRP A 271 6.94 -1.59 -19.11
N THR A 272 5.67 -1.24 -19.03
CA THR A 272 4.53 -2.14 -19.27
C THR A 272 3.87 -1.94 -20.63
N LYS A 273 4.51 -1.18 -21.52
CA LYS A 273 3.99 -0.99 -22.88
C LYS A 273 4.03 -2.31 -23.65
N PRO A 274 2.94 -2.73 -24.31
CA PRO A 274 2.94 -3.92 -25.14
C PRO A 274 3.93 -3.75 -26.30
N GLU A 275 4.77 -4.75 -26.52
CA GLU A 275 5.74 -4.76 -27.63
C GLU A 275 5.06 -4.87 -29.00
N SER A 276 3.79 -5.35 -29.06
CA SER A 276 2.99 -5.40 -30.28
C SER A 276 1.49 -5.25 -29.98
N PRO A 277 0.70 -4.68 -30.92
CA PRO A 277 -0.75 -4.50 -30.75
C PRO A 277 -1.55 -5.81 -30.62
N ASP A 278 -0.97 -6.93 -31.02
CA ASP A 278 -1.62 -8.25 -31.10
C ASP A 278 -1.33 -9.17 -29.89
N SER A 279 -0.60 -8.68 -28.88
CA SER A 279 -0.38 -9.46 -27.66
C SER A 279 -1.63 -9.44 -26.77
N GLU A 280 -2.57 -10.33 -27.05
CA GLU A 280 -3.64 -10.72 -26.14
C GLU A 280 -3.03 -11.56 -25.01
N GLY A 281 -2.61 -10.91 -23.93
CA GLY A 281 -2.14 -11.60 -22.71
C GLY A 281 -2.11 -10.60 -21.57
N SER A 282 -2.43 -11.02 -20.36
CA SER A 282 -2.51 -10.26 -19.13
C SER A 282 -1.35 -9.24 -18.98
N SER A 283 -1.38 -8.16 -19.72
CA SER A 283 -0.38 -7.12 -19.66
C SER A 283 -0.65 -6.28 -18.42
N LEU A 284 0.34 -6.19 -17.55
CA LEU A 284 0.37 -5.18 -16.53
C LEU A 284 0.35 -3.81 -17.23
N GLU A 285 -0.71 -3.03 -17.06
CA GLU A 285 -0.84 -1.74 -17.75
C GLU A 285 0.10 -0.67 -17.20
N PHE A 286 0.48 -0.79 -15.92
CA PHE A 286 1.47 0.05 -15.26
C PHE A 286 1.92 -0.62 -13.96
N ILE A 287 3.04 -0.16 -13.39
CA ILE A 287 3.59 -0.63 -12.12
C ILE A 287 3.27 0.44 -11.06
N ALA A 288 2.53 0.04 -10.03
CA ALA A 288 2.09 0.97 -8.99
C ALA A 288 3.14 1.15 -7.88
N ASN A 289 3.09 2.31 -7.23
CA ASN A 289 3.78 2.52 -5.96
C ASN A 289 3.19 1.55 -4.91
N GLY A 290 4.06 0.77 -4.28
CA GLY A 290 3.69 -0.29 -3.33
C GLY A 290 3.67 -1.70 -3.93
N ASP A 291 3.80 -1.85 -5.25
CA ASP A 291 3.88 -3.18 -5.86
C ASP A 291 5.16 -3.91 -5.42
N MET A 292 4.99 -5.19 -5.10
CA MET A 292 6.07 -6.07 -4.70
C MET A 292 6.64 -6.81 -5.90
N ALA A 293 7.96 -6.92 -5.94
CA ALA A 293 8.67 -7.65 -6.98
C ALA A 293 9.76 -8.54 -6.40
N VAL A 294 10.06 -9.66 -7.07
CA VAL A 294 11.15 -10.57 -6.73
C VAL A 294 12.17 -10.56 -7.85
N VAL A 295 13.43 -10.27 -7.52
CA VAL A 295 14.53 -10.24 -8.48
C VAL A 295 14.82 -11.64 -9.00
N ARG A 296 14.83 -11.81 -10.31
CA ARG A 296 15.20 -13.06 -11.00
C ARG A 296 16.60 -13.01 -11.58
N LYS A 297 17.01 -11.83 -12.07
CA LYS A 297 18.34 -11.63 -12.65
C LYS A 297 18.77 -10.18 -12.60
N VAL A 298 20.05 -9.95 -12.35
CA VAL A 298 20.69 -8.62 -12.38
C VAL A 298 21.78 -8.62 -13.44
N ARG A 299 21.82 -7.58 -14.27
CA ARG A 299 22.83 -7.40 -15.33
C ARG A 299 23.19 -5.93 -15.46
N ASN A 300 24.33 -5.64 -16.13
CA ASN A 300 24.71 -4.31 -16.58
C ASN A 300 24.62 -3.25 -15.46
N VAL A 301 25.20 -3.57 -14.29
CA VAL A 301 25.35 -2.56 -13.22
C VAL A 301 26.37 -1.51 -13.68
N HIS A 302 25.97 -0.24 -13.74
CA HIS A 302 26.82 0.85 -14.20
C HIS A 302 26.37 2.19 -13.60
N GLU A 303 27.24 3.16 -13.69
CA GLU A 303 26.96 4.55 -13.34
C GLU A 303 26.73 5.38 -14.60
N GLN A 304 25.62 6.15 -14.61
CA GLN A 304 25.26 7.07 -15.68
C GLN A 304 24.56 8.29 -15.07
N TYR A 305 24.80 9.49 -15.57
CA TYR A 305 24.21 10.75 -15.08
C TYR A 305 24.46 11.04 -13.58
N GLY A 306 25.45 10.39 -12.96
CA GLY A 306 25.74 10.49 -11.54
C GLY A 306 24.80 9.66 -10.66
N PHE A 307 24.12 8.67 -11.25
CA PHE A 307 23.30 7.67 -10.59
C PHE A 307 23.72 6.27 -11.02
N ARG A 308 23.42 5.28 -10.20
CA ARG A 308 23.71 3.87 -10.47
C ARG A 308 22.47 3.16 -10.98
N PHE A 309 22.64 2.42 -12.04
CA PHE A 309 21.57 1.68 -12.68
C PHE A 309 21.94 0.20 -12.84
N ALA A 310 20.92 -0.64 -12.92
CA ALA A 310 21.04 -2.04 -13.32
C ALA A 310 19.90 -2.41 -14.25
N GLU A 311 20.14 -3.36 -15.13
CA GLU A 311 19.08 -4.07 -15.85
C GLU A 311 18.64 -5.25 -15.00
N VAL A 312 17.38 -5.26 -14.57
CA VAL A 312 16.85 -6.24 -13.63
C VAL A 312 15.66 -6.94 -14.25
N THR A 313 15.73 -8.27 -14.32
CA THR A 313 14.55 -9.11 -14.57
C THR A 313 13.92 -9.45 -13.23
N MET A 314 12.64 -9.18 -13.07
CA MET A 314 11.88 -9.38 -11.84
C MET A 314 10.48 -9.92 -12.12
N THR A 315 9.90 -10.62 -11.16
CA THR A 315 8.51 -11.08 -11.21
C THR A 315 7.68 -10.32 -10.20
N PHE A 316 6.41 -10.10 -10.54
CA PHE A 316 5.42 -9.43 -9.70
C PHE A 316 4.38 -10.45 -9.20
N PRO A 317 4.51 -10.97 -7.95
CA PRO A 317 3.63 -12.03 -7.46
C PRO A 317 2.15 -11.64 -7.38
N ASP A 318 1.85 -10.36 -7.18
CA ASP A 318 0.48 -9.85 -7.10
C ASP A 318 -0.22 -9.77 -8.47
N TYR A 319 0.52 -10.03 -9.56
CA TYR A 319 0.05 -10.01 -10.95
C TYR A 319 0.38 -11.33 -11.67
N ASP A 320 0.03 -12.45 -11.06
CA ASP A 320 0.21 -13.81 -11.59
C ASP A 320 1.65 -14.10 -12.03
N ASP A 321 2.62 -13.65 -11.20
CA ASP A 321 4.06 -13.78 -11.45
C ASP A 321 4.51 -13.17 -12.79
N TYR A 322 3.85 -12.08 -13.22
CA TYR A 322 4.24 -11.34 -14.43
C TYR A 322 5.72 -11.00 -14.39
N GLU A 323 6.47 -11.45 -15.41
CA GLU A 323 7.90 -11.22 -15.54
C GLU A 323 8.17 -9.98 -16.38
N LEU A 324 9.07 -9.12 -15.88
CA LEU A 324 9.47 -7.88 -16.52
C LEU A 324 10.97 -7.69 -16.41
N THR A 325 11.60 -7.23 -17.50
CA THR A 325 12.97 -6.71 -17.49
C THR A 325 12.95 -5.19 -17.63
N ALA A 326 13.52 -4.48 -16.66
CA ALA A 326 13.51 -3.02 -16.62
C ALA A 326 14.86 -2.47 -16.14
N THR A 327 15.14 -1.20 -16.48
CA THR A 327 16.21 -0.44 -15.84
C THR A 327 15.74 -0.03 -14.45
N VAL A 328 16.53 -0.34 -13.43
CA VAL A 328 16.28 -0.02 -12.03
C VAL A 328 17.31 0.98 -11.54
N LEU A 329 16.87 1.97 -10.78
CA LEU A 329 17.71 2.97 -10.14
C LEU A 329 18.14 2.44 -8.76
N LEU A 330 19.43 2.14 -8.59
CA LEU A 330 19.96 1.51 -7.38
C LEU A 330 20.07 2.49 -6.20
N ASP A 331 20.26 3.77 -6.45
CA ASP A 331 20.39 4.80 -5.40
C ASP A 331 19.16 4.93 -4.50
N THR A 332 18.01 4.47 -4.96
CA THR A 332 16.78 4.47 -4.14
C THR A 332 16.70 3.33 -3.14
N LEU A 333 17.46 2.23 -3.35
CA LEU A 333 17.42 1.04 -2.49
C LEU A 333 17.66 1.35 -1.01
N THR A 334 18.62 2.23 -0.70
CA THR A 334 19.04 2.57 0.65
C THR A 334 18.75 4.02 1.05
N SER A 335 18.16 4.81 0.17
CA SER A 335 17.77 6.20 0.45
C SER A 335 16.81 6.28 1.65
N GLU A 336 16.99 7.29 2.52
CA GLU A 336 16.04 7.59 3.59
C GLU A 336 14.77 8.30 3.06
N ALA A 337 14.87 8.94 1.89
CA ALA A 337 13.71 9.54 1.21
C ALA A 337 12.75 8.45 0.68
N PRO A 338 11.45 8.73 0.57
CA PRO A 338 10.47 7.77 0.04
C PRO A 338 10.78 7.28 -1.39
N ALA A 339 11.31 8.18 -2.23
CA ALA A 339 11.74 7.98 -3.61
C ALA A 339 12.89 8.96 -3.89
N LEU A 340 13.30 9.19 -5.15
CA LEU A 340 14.19 10.30 -5.47
C LEU A 340 13.63 11.62 -4.94
N THR A 341 14.49 12.43 -4.32
CA THR A 341 14.11 13.79 -3.93
C THR A 341 13.87 14.65 -5.18
N ARG A 342 13.18 15.77 -5.00
CA ARG A 342 12.91 16.71 -6.10
C ARG A 342 14.20 17.15 -6.81
N ASP A 343 15.22 17.50 -6.02
CA ASP A 343 16.50 17.95 -6.55
C ASP A 343 17.22 16.84 -7.35
N GLN A 344 17.20 15.61 -6.85
CA GLN A 344 17.75 14.45 -7.56
C GLN A 344 16.99 14.15 -8.85
N GLN A 345 15.66 14.27 -8.82
CA GLN A 345 14.84 14.06 -10.02
C GLN A 345 15.06 15.13 -11.07
N GLU A 346 15.23 16.38 -10.66
CA GLU A 346 15.56 17.50 -11.53
C GLU A 346 17.00 17.35 -12.10
N ALA A 347 17.95 16.90 -11.30
CA ALA A 347 19.30 16.61 -11.75
C ALA A 347 19.33 15.50 -12.82
N LEU A 348 18.59 14.39 -12.58
CA LEU A 348 18.46 13.31 -13.57
C LEU A 348 17.79 13.80 -14.86
N TYR A 349 16.70 14.56 -14.74
CA TYR A 349 15.98 15.14 -15.86
C TYR A 349 16.89 16.00 -16.74
N ASN A 350 17.65 16.93 -16.13
CA ASN A 350 18.52 17.85 -16.86
C ASN A 350 19.64 17.10 -17.58
N LYS A 351 20.29 16.13 -16.90
CA LYS A 351 21.39 15.36 -17.49
C LYS A 351 20.96 14.45 -18.63
N VAL A 352 19.82 13.78 -18.50
CA VAL A 352 19.27 12.98 -19.61
C VAL A 352 18.85 13.90 -20.78
N LEU A 353 18.32 15.10 -20.48
CA LEU A 353 17.92 16.06 -21.52
C LEU A 353 19.12 16.57 -22.31
N GLU A 354 20.32 16.65 -21.73
CA GLU A 354 21.56 17.04 -22.42
C GLU A 354 21.89 16.09 -23.59
N ASP A 355 21.64 14.79 -23.45
CA ASP A 355 21.88 13.79 -24.52
C ASP A 355 20.98 14.03 -25.76
N TYR A 356 19.88 14.74 -25.59
CA TYR A 356 18.95 15.10 -26.65
C TYR A 356 19.11 16.53 -27.13
N ALA A 357 20.21 17.24 -26.77
CA ALA A 357 20.44 18.65 -27.13
C ALA A 357 20.45 18.89 -28.62
N ASP A 358 20.93 17.93 -29.42
CA ASP A 358 21.00 17.99 -30.88
C ASP A 358 19.64 17.92 -31.60
N ILE A 359 18.55 17.57 -30.88
CA ILE A 359 17.20 17.57 -31.44
C ILE A 359 16.69 19.02 -31.50
N PRO A 360 16.45 19.61 -32.71
CA PRO A 360 16.18 21.04 -32.83
C PRO A 360 14.86 21.46 -32.19
N ARG A 361 13.80 20.62 -32.32
CA ARG A 361 12.47 20.96 -31.82
C ARG A 361 12.33 20.55 -30.35
N LYS A 362 11.89 21.50 -29.53
CA LYS A 362 11.66 21.26 -28.08
C LYS A 362 10.64 20.11 -27.83
N THR A 363 9.60 20.04 -28.66
CA THR A 363 8.57 18.98 -28.56
C THR A 363 9.16 17.59 -28.80
N ASP A 364 10.02 17.44 -29.83
CA ASP A 364 10.65 16.18 -30.17
C ASP A 364 11.69 15.77 -29.14
N ARG A 365 12.42 16.75 -28.57
CA ARG A 365 13.35 16.54 -27.45
C ARG A 365 12.62 16.04 -26.21
N MET A 366 11.49 16.64 -25.88
CA MET A 366 10.66 16.20 -24.74
C MET A 366 10.06 14.81 -24.97
N LYS A 367 9.75 14.47 -26.23
CA LYS A 367 9.30 13.12 -26.56
C LYS A 367 10.42 12.09 -26.36
N ALA A 368 11.63 12.35 -26.87
CA ALA A 368 12.79 11.48 -26.70
C ALA A 368 13.10 11.26 -25.19
N LEU A 369 13.07 12.32 -24.38
CA LEU A 369 13.24 12.22 -22.93
C LEU A 369 12.20 11.30 -22.28
N LYS A 370 10.91 11.43 -22.64
CA LYS A 370 9.84 10.60 -22.10
C LYS A 370 9.95 9.13 -22.50
N GLU A 371 10.68 8.84 -23.57
CA GLU A 371 10.96 7.49 -24.07
C GLU A 371 12.33 6.96 -23.59
N ASP A 372 13.07 7.77 -22.82
CA ASP A 372 14.38 7.38 -22.31
C ASP A 372 14.28 6.38 -21.16
N ARG A 373 15.09 5.31 -21.23
CA ARG A 373 15.08 4.22 -20.25
C ARG A 373 15.60 4.62 -18.87
N TYR A 374 16.54 5.56 -18.78
CA TYR A 374 17.13 6.03 -17.53
C TYR A 374 16.22 7.04 -16.84
N TYR A 375 15.61 7.94 -17.62
CA TYR A 375 14.59 8.84 -17.08
C TYR A 375 13.40 8.08 -16.50
N ASN A 376 13.03 6.95 -17.11
CA ASN A 376 11.94 6.08 -16.69
C ASN A 376 12.41 4.90 -15.82
N ALA A 377 13.64 4.91 -15.29
CA ALA A 377 14.13 3.84 -14.44
C ALA A 377 13.21 3.59 -13.24
N LEU A 378 12.97 2.33 -12.92
CA LEU A 378 12.17 1.95 -11.77
C LEU A 378 12.87 2.39 -10.48
N GLN A 379 12.15 3.10 -9.64
CA GLN A 379 12.58 3.46 -8.30
C GLN A 379 12.06 2.40 -7.32
N VAL A 380 12.97 1.74 -6.64
CA VAL A 380 12.67 0.58 -5.79
C VAL A 380 13.38 0.67 -4.44
N LYS A 381 12.83 -0.02 -3.45
CA LYS A 381 13.46 -0.28 -2.15
C LYS A 381 13.43 -1.78 -1.85
N TYR A 382 14.33 -2.22 -0.96
CA TYR A 382 14.18 -3.57 -0.40
C TYR A 382 12.87 -3.69 0.38
N ALA A 383 12.28 -4.87 0.35
CA ALA A 383 10.93 -5.12 0.88
C ALA A 383 10.85 -6.19 1.97
N TYR A 384 11.92 -6.40 2.72
CA TYR A 384 11.89 -7.21 3.96
C TYR A 384 11.38 -6.40 5.14
N ALA A 385 11.63 -5.09 5.10
CA ALA A 385 11.12 -4.12 6.06
C ALA A 385 10.60 -2.88 5.33
N ALA A 386 9.46 -2.36 5.76
CA ALA A 386 8.83 -1.19 5.18
C ALA A 386 8.22 -0.28 6.26
N THR A 387 7.92 0.95 5.91
CA THR A 387 7.11 1.80 6.78
C THR A 387 5.67 1.32 6.82
N CYS A 388 4.95 1.59 7.92
CA CYS A 388 3.57 1.17 8.07
C CYS A 388 2.66 1.68 6.94
N HIS A 389 2.86 2.92 6.46
CA HIS A 389 2.13 3.45 5.29
C HIS A 389 2.34 2.59 4.03
N LYS A 390 3.54 2.07 3.83
CA LYS A 390 3.85 1.19 2.70
C LYS A 390 3.34 -0.25 2.88
N ALA A 391 3.17 -0.69 4.13
CA ALA A 391 2.58 -1.97 4.45
C ALA A 391 1.04 -1.93 4.46
N GLN A 392 0.44 -0.74 4.39
CA GLN A 392 -1.01 -0.58 4.38
C GLN A 392 -1.64 -1.24 3.14
N GLY A 393 -2.80 -1.87 3.30
CA GLY A 393 -3.46 -2.65 2.25
C GLY A 393 -2.86 -4.06 2.05
N GLY A 394 -1.70 -4.37 2.65
CA GLY A 394 -1.11 -5.70 2.69
C GLY A 394 -1.44 -6.45 3.98
N GLN A 395 -1.32 -7.77 3.93
CA GLN A 395 -1.39 -8.67 5.09
C GLN A 395 -0.31 -9.74 4.94
N TRP A 396 0.25 -10.19 6.06
CA TRP A 396 1.31 -11.20 6.12
C TRP A 396 1.05 -12.15 7.27
N ALA A 397 1.46 -13.39 7.12
CA ALA A 397 1.34 -14.39 8.18
C ALA A 397 2.11 -13.93 9.43
N HIS A 398 3.35 -13.46 9.27
CA HIS A 398 4.20 -13.00 10.36
C HIS A 398 4.59 -11.53 10.20
N ILE A 399 4.22 -10.71 11.18
CA ILE A 399 4.58 -9.28 11.24
C ILE A 399 5.48 -9.02 12.45
N TYR A 400 6.56 -8.30 12.20
CA TYR A 400 7.47 -7.76 13.21
C TYR A 400 7.29 -6.26 13.30
N VAL A 401 6.97 -5.72 14.46
CA VAL A 401 6.72 -4.29 14.67
C VAL A 401 7.85 -3.65 15.45
N ASP A 402 8.52 -2.68 14.82
CA ASP A 402 9.52 -1.82 15.43
C ASP A 402 8.94 -0.41 15.63
N GLN A 403 8.52 -0.08 16.86
CA GLN A 403 8.06 1.26 17.18
C GLN A 403 9.21 2.28 17.34
N GLY A 404 10.45 1.80 17.45
CA GLY A 404 11.60 2.64 17.79
C GLY A 404 11.53 3.18 19.22
N TYR A 405 12.20 4.30 19.45
CA TYR A 405 12.14 4.99 20.73
C TYR A 405 10.82 5.77 20.86
N MET A 406 10.04 5.47 21.91
CA MET A 406 8.76 6.11 22.22
C MET A 406 8.65 6.40 23.71
N THR A 407 8.19 7.61 24.03
CA THR A 407 7.90 8.08 25.37
C THR A 407 6.44 8.58 25.43
N ASP A 408 5.89 8.72 26.64
CA ASP A 408 4.48 9.12 26.82
C ASP A 408 4.16 10.49 26.21
N ASP A 409 5.11 11.42 26.20
CA ASP A 409 5.00 12.75 25.58
C ASP A 409 4.99 12.73 24.03
N MET A 410 5.37 11.60 23.43
CA MET A 410 5.29 11.39 21.97
C MET A 410 3.96 10.76 21.53
N LEU A 411 3.05 10.48 22.45
CA LEU A 411 1.75 9.90 22.16
C LEU A 411 0.90 10.90 21.37
N SER A 412 0.38 10.45 20.25
CA SER A 412 -0.49 11.22 19.34
C SER A 412 -1.55 10.33 18.74
N ALA A 413 -2.58 10.92 18.14
CA ALA A 413 -3.58 10.20 17.36
C ALA A 413 -2.91 9.41 16.21
N ASP A 414 -1.95 10.04 15.51
CA ASP A 414 -1.19 9.39 14.42
C ASP A 414 -0.44 8.15 14.89
N TYR A 415 0.14 8.19 16.12
CA TYR A 415 0.79 7.02 16.68
C TYR A 415 -0.20 5.90 16.97
N LEU A 416 -1.38 6.19 17.47
CA LEU A 416 -2.43 5.19 17.72
C LEU A 416 -2.92 4.57 16.42
N HIS A 417 -3.16 5.37 15.37
CA HIS A 417 -3.50 4.89 14.03
C HIS A 417 -2.37 4.03 13.44
N TRP A 418 -1.10 4.48 13.63
CA TRP A 418 0.06 3.73 13.20
C TRP A 418 0.14 2.36 13.87
N LEU A 419 0.01 2.32 15.21
CA LEU A 419 0.10 1.10 16.00
C LEU A 419 -1.02 0.12 15.64
N TYR A 420 -2.24 0.62 15.55
CA TYR A 420 -3.40 -0.15 15.13
C TYR A 420 -3.20 -0.74 13.72
N THR A 421 -2.76 0.09 12.78
CA THR A 421 -2.51 -0.36 11.40
C THR A 421 -1.42 -1.41 11.36
N ALA A 422 -0.30 -1.21 12.06
CA ALA A 422 0.81 -2.17 12.10
C ALA A 422 0.37 -3.52 12.66
N PHE A 423 -0.40 -3.55 13.75
CA PHE A 423 -0.89 -4.79 14.37
C PHE A 423 -1.82 -5.56 13.44
N THR A 424 -2.72 -4.85 12.78
CA THR A 424 -3.72 -5.45 11.90
C THR A 424 -3.17 -5.95 10.55
N ARG A 425 -1.85 -5.82 10.32
CA ARG A 425 -1.18 -6.45 9.16
C ARG A 425 -0.89 -7.92 9.37
N ALA A 426 -0.80 -8.37 10.63
CA ALA A 426 -0.55 -9.77 10.95
C ALA A 426 -1.82 -10.62 10.82
N THR A 427 -1.70 -11.79 10.19
CA THR A 427 -2.79 -12.77 10.09
C THR A 427 -2.60 -13.97 11.00
N GLU A 428 -1.35 -14.30 11.37
CA GLU A 428 -1.04 -15.47 12.21
C GLU A 428 -0.22 -15.09 13.45
N GLN A 429 0.90 -14.35 13.27
CA GLN A 429 1.81 -14.04 14.37
C GLN A 429 2.26 -12.58 14.34
N LEU A 430 2.22 -11.94 15.51
CA LEU A 430 2.69 -10.57 15.73
C LEU A 430 3.88 -10.58 16.69
N TYR A 431 5.01 -10.05 16.25
CA TYR A 431 6.23 -9.94 17.02
C TYR A 431 6.56 -8.47 17.32
N LEU A 432 6.67 -8.11 18.60
CA LEU A 432 7.00 -6.77 19.05
C LEU A 432 8.50 -6.69 19.35
N ILE A 433 9.25 -5.96 18.52
CA ILE A 433 10.71 -5.87 18.62
C ILE A 433 11.12 -4.94 19.76
N ASN A 434 11.91 -5.44 20.70
CA ASN A 434 12.43 -4.66 21.84
C ASN A 434 11.37 -3.85 22.59
N TRP A 435 10.16 -4.41 22.75
CA TRP A 435 9.05 -3.69 23.39
C TRP A 435 9.34 -3.42 24.85
N PRO A 436 9.18 -2.17 25.34
CA PRO A 436 9.48 -1.82 26.73
C PRO A 436 8.56 -2.55 27.72
N LYS A 437 9.11 -3.09 28.79
CA LYS A 437 8.33 -3.77 29.85
C LYS A 437 7.25 -2.88 30.46
N THR A 438 7.46 -1.56 30.48
CA THR A 438 6.49 -0.56 30.95
C THR A 438 5.24 -0.45 30.08
N GLN A 439 5.32 -0.92 28.84
CA GLN A 439 4.24 -0.95 27.86
C GLN A 439 3.65 -2.37 27.69
N ILE A 440 4.00 -3.29 28.57
CA ILE A 440 3.40 -4.62 28.64
C ILE A 440 2.45 -4.64 29.85
N ASP A 441 1.24 -5.16 29.62
CA ASP A 441 0.28 -5.45 30.66
C ASP A 441 0.60 -6.85 31.18
N ASN A 442 1.09 -6.94 32.42
CA ASN A 442 1.20 -8.21 33.09
C ASN A 442 -0.11 -8.36 33.90
N ALA A 443 -0.95 -9.29 33.49
CA ALA A 443 -2.20 -9.59 34.16
C ALA A 443 -2.01 -10.06 35.59
#